data_07668d307d3d89df41d8bad61c95eb81
#
_entry.id   07668d307d3d89df41d8bad61c95eb81
#
_cell.length_a   1.000
_cell.length_b   1.000
_cell.length_c   1.000
_cell.angle_alpha   90.00
_cell.angle_beta   90.00
_cell.angle_gamma   90.00
#
_symmetry.space_group_name_H-M   'P 1'
#
loop_
_entity.id
_entity.type
_entity.pdbx_description
1 polymer ?
#
loop_
_entity_poly.entity_id
_entity_poly.type
_entity_poly.pdbx_seq_one_letter_code
_entity_poly.pdbx_strand_id
1 'polypeptide(L)'
;MEVTKKRKIRSGEEYDHLFPKPLFLDPTIKKGATVNDTVRFIPQVVRETLSQTSKLAPLLKGSNVYETCKNIWEFVYHHIAYKKDEDGKEQIRSPARGWHDRFHGIDCDCYTVFISSILSNLKIKHKLRITKYSQDHFQHIYPIVPTTGGNYI
;
A
#
# COMPACT_ATOMS: atom_id res chain seq x y z
N MET A 1 11.13 -17.92 -22.11
CA MET A 1 10.77 -16.73 -21.33
C MET A 1 9.39 -16.96 -20.72
N GLU A 2 9.34 -17.18 -19.41
CA GLU A 2 8.05 -17.32 -18.73
C GLU A 2 7.34 -15.98 -18.69
N VAL A 3 6.21 -15.90 -19.39
CA VAL A 3 5.33 -14.75 -19.27
C VAL A 3 4.57 -14.90 -17.95
N THR A 4 4.95 -14.15 -16.94
CA THR A 4 4.19 -14.11 -15.69
C THR A 4 2.79 -13.57 -16.01
N LYS A 5 1.78 -14.44 -15.93
CA LYS A 5 0.40 -14.01 -16.09
C LYS A 5 0.06 -12.99 -15.01
N LYS A 6 -0.38 -11.79 -15.43
CA LYS A 6 -0.93 -10.81 -14.50
C LYS A 6 -2.09 -11.45 -13.73
N ARG A 7 -2.06 -11.31 -12.41
CA ARG A 7 -3.16 -11.74 -11.55
C ARG A 7 -4.45 -11.01 -11.96
N LYS A 8 -5.51 -11.76 -12.10
CA LYS A 8 -6.84 -11.21 -12.37
C LYS A 8 -7.41 -10.60 -11.10
N ILE A 9 -7.77 -9.33 -11.13
CA ILE A 9 -8.38 -8.65 -10.00
C ILE A 9 -9.88 -8.45 -10.24
N ARG A 10 -10.63 -8.26 -9.14
CA ARG A 10 -12.05 -7.94 -9.18
C ARG A 10 -12.23 -6.44 -9.46
N SER A 11 -13.37 -6.05 -10.06
CA SER A 11 -13.61 -4.64 -10.40
C SER A 11 -13.63 -3.72 -9.18
N GLY A 12 -14.24 -4.15 -8.08
CA GLY A 12 -14.31 -3.37 -6.85
C GLY A 12 -15.18 -2.11 -6.95
N GLU A 13 -16.02 -1.99 -7.98
CA GLU A 13 -16.86 -0.81 -8.19
C GLU A 13 -17.73 -0.47 -6.99
N GLU A 14 -18.18 -1.47 -6.24
CA GLU A 14 -18.96 -1.31 -5.01
C GLU A 14 -18.24 -0.54 -3.91
N TYR A 15 -16.91 -0.40 -4.02
CA TYR A 15 -16.08 0.33 -3.05
C TYR A 15 -15.67 1.72 -3.53
N ASP A 16 -15.96 2.09 -4.79
CA ASP A 16 -15.51 3.37 -5.37
C ASP A 16 -15.98 4.57 -4.55
N HIS A 17 -17.20 4.53 -4.03
CA HIS A 17 -17.77 5.62 -3.23
C HIS A 17 -17.08 5.83 -1.87
N LEU A 18 -16.27 4.89 -1.42
CA LEU A 18 -15.53 4.98 -0.15
C LEU A 18 -14.29 5.87 -0.26
N PHE A 19 -13.85 6.17 -1.48
CA PHE A 19 -12.67 6.97 -1.75
C PHE A 19 -13.04 8.33 -2.34
N PRO A 20 -12.33 9.40 -1.96
CA PRO A 20 -12.46 10.68 -2.66
C PRO A 20 -11.88 10.55 -4.07
N LYS A 21 -12.23 11.46 -4.96
CA LYS A 21 -11.57 11.55 -6.25
C LYS A 21 -10.10 11.91 -6.04
N PRO A 22 -9.16 11.21 -6.70
CA PRO A 22 -7.75 11.53 -6.54
C PRO A 22 -7.46 12.93 -7.10
N LEU A 23 -6.59 13.65 -6.41
CA LEU A 23 -6.09 14.93 -6.88
C LEU A 23 -5.29 14.72 -8.17
N PHE A 24 -5.31 15.72 -9.04
CA PHE A 24 -4.62 15.67 -10.33
C PHE A 24 -3.11 15.51 -10.20
N LEU A 25 -2.55 15.98 -9.07
CA LEU A 25 -1.13 15.93 -8.77
C LEU A 25 -0.92 15.14 -7.48
N ASP A 26 -0.71 13.85 -7.60
CA ASP A 26 -0.10 13.11 -6.50
C ASP A 26 1.40 13.44 -6.48
N PRO A 27 1.99 13.57 -5.28
CA PRO A 27 3.40 13.90 -5.18
C PRO A 27 4.24 12.83 -5.87
N THR A 28 4.88 13.22 -6.97
CA THR A 28 5.93 12.44 -7.59
C THR A 28 7.21 12.66 -6.79
N ILE A 29 7.84 11.57 -6.38
CA ILE A 29 9.16 11.69 -5.83
C ILE A 29 10.12 12.14 -6.91
N LYS A 30 11.00 13.01 -6.53
CA LYS A 30 12.10 13.56 -7.26
C LYS A 30 12.80 12.51 -8.15
N LYS A 31 13.05 12.85 -9.39
CA LYS A 31 13.87 12.06 -10.32
C LYS A 31 15.21 11.73 -9.66
N GLY A 32 15.55 10.44 -9.55
CA GLY A 32 16.75 10.00 -8.84
C GLY A 32 16.56 9.74 -7.35
N ALA A 33 15.32 9.65 -6.86
CA ALA A 33 15.03 9.34 -5.47
C ALA A 33 15.62 7.99 -5.03
N THR A 34 16.23 7.99 -3.86
CA THR A 34 16.78 6.79 -3.24
C THR A 34 15.74 6.06 -2.41
N VAL A 35 16.04 4.83 -1.98
CA VAL A 35 15.21 4.07 -1.03
C VAL A 35 15.00 4.87 0.27
N ASN A 36 16.02 5.59 0.73
CA ASN A 36 15.91 6.43 1.92
C ASN A 36 14.88 7.54 1.75
N ASP A 37 14.81 8.15 0.57
CA ASP A 37 13.79 9.16 0.26
C ASP A 37 12.40 8.55 0.31
N THR A 38 12.21 7.39 -0.31
CA THR A 38 10.94 6.65 -0.30
C THR A 38 10.49 6.33 1.13
N VAL A 39 11.38 5.81 1.97
CA VAL A 39 11.09 5.45 3.36
C VAL A 39 10.66 6.66 4.18
N ARG A 40 11.25 7.83 3.93
CA ARG A 40 10.86 9.08 4.62
C ARG A 40 9.52 9.61 4.17
N PHE A 41 9.20 9.47 2.87
CA PHE A 41 7.97 10.00 2.29
C PHE A 41 6.74 9.19 2.64
N ILE A 42 6.86 7.88 2.78
CA ILE A 42 5.70 7.01 3.05
C ILE A 42 4.94 7.43 4.32
N PRO A 43 5.57 7.59 5.49
CA PRO A 43 4.85 8.03 6.68
C PRO A 43 4.19 9.40 6.52
N GLN A 44 4.83 10.31 5.81
CA GLN A 44 4.29 11.64 5.55
C GLN A 44 3.03 11.54 4.67
N VAL A 45 3.09 10.80 3.58
CA VAL A 45 1.92 10.61 2.70
C VAL A 45 0.77 9.96 3.46
N VAL A 46 1.06 8.96 4.29
CA VAL A 46 0.04 8.31 5.13
C VAL A 46 -0.64 9.33 6.05
N ARG A 47 0.13 10.16 6.74
CA ARG A 47 -0.44 11.18 7.64
C ARG A 47 -1.30 12.20 6.89
N GLU A 48 -0.82 12.68 5.75
CA GLU A 48 -1.51 13.72 4.96
C GLU A 48 -2.77 13.20 4.25
N THR A 49 -2.85 11.90 4.01
CA THR A 49 -3.95 11.30 3.23
C THR A 49 -4.78 10.30 4.04
N LEU A 50 -4.67 10.31 5.35
CA LEU A 50 -5.31 9.35 6.25
C LEU A 50 -6.83 9.29 6.07
N SER A 51 -7.47 10.42 5.82
CA SER A 51 -8.90 10.52 5.59
C SER A 51 -9.39 9.73 4.38
N GLN A 52 -8.51 9.44 3.42
CA GLN A 52 -8.89 8.75 2.18
C GLN A 52 -9.28 7.29 2.40
N THR A 53 -8.84 6.67 3.47
CA THR A 53 -9.22 5.29 3.83
C THR A 53 -10.13 5.21 5.05
N SER A 54 -10.59 6.33 5.58
CA SER A 54 -11.39 6.37 6.80
C SER A 54 -12.73 5.64 6.68
N LYS A 55 -13.32 5.59 5.50
CA LYS A 55 -14.58 4.86 5.25
C LYS A 55 -14.36 3.38 4.97
N LEU A 56 -13.24 3.04 4.32
CA LEU A 56 -12.91 1.64 4.03
C LEU A 56 -12.44 0.89 5.28
N ALA A 57 -11.61 1.50 6.09
CA ALA A 57 -10.96 0.83 7.22
C ALA A 57 -11.94 0.10 8.15
N PRO A 58 -13.06 0.70 8.58
CA PRO A 58 -14.01 -0.01 9.45
C PRO A 58 -14.60 -1.27 8.83
N LEU A 59 -14.74 -1.32 7.50
CA LEU A 59 -15.28 -2.47 6.79
C LEU A 59 -14.32 -3.67 6.80
N LEU A 60 -13.05 -3.42 7.00
CA LEU A 60 -12.01 -4.46 7.01
C LEU A 60 -11.65 -4.92 8.43
N LYS A 61 -12.19 -4.25 9.45
CA LYS A 61 -11.94 -4.62 10.84
C LYS A 61 -12.55 -5.99 11.15
N GLY A 62 -11.72 -6.91 11.61
CA GLY A 62 -12.13 -8.22 12.06
C GLY A 62 -12.29 -8.29 13.58
N SER A 63 -12.49 -9.51 14.09
CA SER A 63 -12.67 -9.75 15.53
C SER A 63 -11.39 -9.60 16.34
N ASN A 64 -10.25 -9.66 15.69
CA ASN A 64 -8.93 -9.49 16.31
C ASN A 64 -7.94 -8.93 15.27
N VAL A 65 -6.72 -8.62 15.70
CA VAL A 65 -5.70 -8.04 14.82
C VAL A 65 -5.35 -8.97 13.66
N TYR A 66 -5.25 -10.27 13.91
CA TYR A 66 -4.94 -11.25 12.86
C TYR A 66 -6.02 -11.26 11.77
N GLU A 67 -7.28 -11.35 12.17
CA GLU A 67 -8.42 -11.32 11.24
C GLU A 67 -8.46 -10.01 10.44
N THR A 68 -8.18 -8.89 11.10
CA THR A 68 -8.11 -7.58 10.44
C THR A 68 -7.01 -7.55 9.39
N CYS A 69 -5.81 -8.01 9.71
CA CYS A 69 -4.70 -8.08 8.76
C CYS A 69 -5.01 -8.99 7.57
N LYS A 70 -5.66 -10.12 7.83
CA LYS A 70 -6.11 -11.04 6.79
C LYS A 70 -7.12 -10.37 5.85
N ASN A 71 -8.11 -9.65 6.41
CA ASN A 71 -9.11 -8.94 5.63
C ASN A 71 -8.47 -7.86 4.75
N ILE A 72 -7.49 -7.12 5.28
CA ILE A 72 -6.75 -6.10 4.53
C ILE A 72 -5.97 -6.77 3.39
N TRP A 73 -5.26 -7.86 3.69
CA TRP A 73 -4.48 -8.59 2.69
C TRP A 73 -5.38 -9.11 1.55
N GLU A 74 -6.50 -9.73 1.89
CA GLU A 74 -7.44 -10.24 0.90
C GLU A 74 -8.04 -9.13 0.04
N PHE A 75 -8.40 -8.00 0.65
CA PHE A 75 -8.93 -6.85 -0.07
C PHE A 75 -7.92 -6.33 -1.11
N VAL A 76 -6.69 -6.10 -0.68
CA VAL A 76 -5.64 -5.59 -1.56
C VAL A 76 -5.29 -6.62 -2.65
N TYR A 77 -5.15 -7.88 -2.27
CA TYR A 77 -4.83 -8.94 -3.21
C TYR A 77 -5.85 -9.08 -4.33
N HIS A 78 -7.14 -9.00 -3.99
CA HIS A 78 -8.22 -9.22 -4.95
C HIS A 78 -8.60 -7.98 -5.77
N HIS A 79 -8.22 -6.78 -5.34
CA HIS A 79 -8.71 -5.55 -5.96
C HIS A 79 -7.64 -4.67 -6.57
N ILE A 80 -6.38 -4.83 -6.22
CA ILE A 80 -5.30 -3.95 -6.69
C ILE A 80 -4.23 -4.78 -7.39
N ALA A 81 -3.97 -4.47 -8.66
CA ALA A 81 -2.92 -5.13 -9.42
C ALA A 81 -1.53 -4.57 -9.02
N TYR A 82 -0.52 -5.40 -9.15
CA TYR A 82 0.87 -5.00 -8.92
C TYR A 82 1.54 -4.64 -10.23
N LYS A 83 2.27 -3.53 -10.23
CA LYS A 83 3.16 -3.15 -11.33
C LYS A 83 4.32 -2.35 -10.76
N LYS A 84 5.54 -2.85 -10.99
CA LYS A 84 6.76 -2.15 -10.57
C LYS A 84 6.89 -0.81 -11.33
N ASP A 85 7.26 0.25 -10.62
CA ASP A 85 7.57 1.53 -11.23
C ASP A 85 8.77 1.41 -12.17
N GLU A 86 8.80 2.23 -13.21
CA GLU A 86 9.94 2.31 -14.12
C GLU A 86 11.18 2.78 -13.37
N ASP A 87 12.36 2.25 -13.74
CA ASP A 87 13.63 2.65 -13.15
C ASP A 87 13.82 4.18 -13.22
N GLY A 88 14.13 4.79 -12.09
CA GLY A 88 14.33 6.22 -11.95
C GLY A 88 13.06 7.06 -11.85
N LYS A 89 11.88 6.44 -11.87
CA LYS A 89 10.59 7.13 -11.67
C LYS A 89 9.87 6.54 -10.47
N GLU A 90 10.21 7.02 -9.29
CA GLU A 90 9.51 6.66 -8.06
C GLU A 90 8.27 7.53 -7.90
N GLN A 91 7.10 6.91 -7.85
CA GLN A 91 5.84 7.58 -7.59
C GLN A 91 5.20 6.97 -6.35
N ILE A 92 4.96 7.80 -5.32
CA ILE A 92 4.22 7.39 -4.14
C ILE A 92 2.80 7.92 -4.26
N ARG A 93 1.86 7.02 -4.52
CA ARG A 93 0.46 7.36 -4.67
C ARG A 93 -0.23 7.46 -3.32
N SER A 94 -1.14 8.43 -3.18
CA SER A 94 -2.10 8.43 -2.09
C SER A 94 -3.01 7.19 -2.20
N PRO A 95 -3.71 6.80 -1.13
CA PRO A 95 -4.65 5.66 -1.20
C PRO A 95 -5.72 5.82 -2.28
N ALA A 96 -6.31 7.00 -2.42
CA ALA A 96 -7.32 7.26 -3.45
C ALA A 96 -6.74 7.11 -4.86
N ARG A 97 -5.51 7.58 -5.07
CA ARG A 97 -4.83 7.42 -6.36
C ARG A 97 -4.47 5.96 -6.62
N GLY A 98 -4.00 5.25 -5.61
CA GLY A 98 -3.73 3.81 -5.72
C GLY A 98 -4.98 3.02 -6.07
N TRP A 99 -6.11 3.37 -5.48
CA TRP A 99 -7.39 2.76 -5.82
C TRP A 99 -7.81 3.08 -7.26
N HIS A 100 -7.69 4.34 -7.67
CA HIS A 100 -7.99 4.75 -9.05
C HIS A 100 -7.13 4.00 -10.07
N ASP A 101 -5.86 3.78 -9.77
CA ASP A 101 -4.90 3.12 -10.67
C ASP A 101 -4.85 1.60 -10.50
N ARG A 102 -5.77 1.00 -9.73
CA ARG A 102 -5.71 -0.43 -9.35
C ARG A 102 -5.66 -1.42 -10.51
N PHE A 103 -6.29 -1.11 -11.64
CA PHE A 103 -6.26 -1.98 -12.81
C PHE A 103 -4.94 -1.90 -13.57
N HIS A 104 -4.36 -0.71 -13.61
CA HIS A 104 -3.04 -0.52 -14.20
C HIS A 104 -1.96 -1.19 -13.35
N GLY A 105 -2.10 -1.11 -12.05
CA GLY A 105 -1.18 -1.65 -11.06
C GLY A 105 -0.33 -0.58 -10.40
N ILE A 106 0.04 -0.87 -9.16
CA ILE A 106 0.86 0.00 -8.31
C ILE A 106 2.02 -0.79 -7.71
N ASP A 107 3.08 -0.09 -7.35
CA ASP A 107 4.29 -0.70 -6.79
C ASP A 107 4.17 -0.91 -5.26
N CYS A 108 5.15 -1.58 -4.67
CA CYS A 108 5.17 -1.95 -3.25
C CYS A 108 5.08 -0.76 -2.30
N ASP A 109 5.67 0.37 -2.64
CA ASP A 109 5.58 1.61 -1.85
C ASP A 109 4.14 2.13 -1.80
N CYS A 110 3.43 2.09 -2.90
CA CYS A 110 2.02 2.48 -2.98
C CYS A 110 1.11 1.50 -2.22
N TYR A 111 1.39 0.19 -2.30
CA TYR A 111 0.72 -0.81 -1.47
C TYR A 111 0.93 -0.52 0.01
N THR A 112 2.15 -0.16 0.38
CA THR A 112 2.52 0.15 1.76
C THR A 112 1.74 1.37 2.27
N VAL A 113 1.64 2.44 1.49
CA VAL A 113 0.81 3.61 1.84
C VAL A 113 -0.64 3.20 2.04
N PHE A 114 -1.19 2.43 1.12
CA PHE A 114 -2.59 1.99 1.18
C PHE A 114 -2.87 1.19 2.46
N ILE A 115 -2.07 0.18 2.72
CA ILE A 115 -2.23 -0.70 3.88
C ILE A 115 -1.95 0.04 5.19
N SER A 116 -0.87 0.82 5.25
CA SER A 116 -0.50 1.59 6.44
C SER A 116 -1.58 2.60 6.82
N SER A 117 -2.20 3.25 5.85
CA SER A 117 -3.29 4.19 6.12
C SER A 117 -4.52 3.50 6.73
N ILE A 118 -4.85 2.30 6.28
CA ILE A 118 -5.94 1.50 6.87
C ILE A 118 -5.61 1.11 8.30
N LEU A 119 -4.42 0.57 8.52
CA LEU A 119 -3.96 0.19 9.87
C LEU A 119 -3.95 1.39 10.82
N SER A 120 -3.51 2.55 10.34
CA SER A 120 -3.48 3.79 11.13
C SER A 120 -4.87 4.28 11.48
N ASN A 121 -5.83 4.21 10.55
CA ASN A 121 -7.24 4.53 10.84
C ASN A 121 -7.83 3.60 11.89
N LEU A 122 -7.41 2.34 11.92
CA LEU A 122 -7.87 1.36 12.92
C LEU A 122 -7.05 1.41 14.21
N LYS A 123 -6.07 2.33 14.29
CA LYS A 123 -5.16 2.48 15.44
C LYS A 123 -4.38 1.22 15.76
N ILE A 124 -4.01 0.47 14.73
CA ILE A 124 -3.17 -0.72 14.84
C ILE A 124 -1.72 -0.30 14.64
N LYS A 125 -0.91 -0.49 15.67
CA LYS A 125 0.54 -0.22 15.60
C LYS A 125 1.20 -1.15 14.59
N HIS A 126 2.06 -0.60 13.74
CA HIS A 126 2.76 -1.35 12.73
C HIS A 126 4.11 -0.69 12.41
N LYS A 127 4.96 -1.43 11.74
CA LYS A 127 6.27 -0.96 11.29
C LYS A 127 6.37 -1.18 9.79
N LEU A 128 7.30 -0.48 9.16
CA LEU A 128 7.64 -0.71 7.76
C LEU A 128 8.93 -1.53 7.73
N ARG A 129 8.91 -2.62 6.99
CA ARG A 129 10.08 -3.47 6.79
C ARG A 129 10.61 -3.29 5.37
N ILE A 130 11.92 -3.12 5.28
CA ILE A 130 12.64 -3.04 4.03
C ILE A 130 13.48 -4.29 3.89
N THR A 131 13.43 -4.93 2.73
CA THR A 131 14.21 -6.14 2.48
C THR A 131 15.08 -5.96 1.24
N LYS A 132 16.23 -6.60 1.25
CA LYS A 132 17.08 -6.79 0.07
C LYS A 132 17.31 -8.27 -0.12
N TYR A 133 17.31 -8.70 -1.36
CA TYR A 133 17.45 -10.13 -1.69
C TYR A 133 18.85 -10.43 -2.20
N SER A 134 19.09 -10.32 -3.49
CA SER A 134 20.34 -10.71 -4.13
C SER A 134 21.24 -9.53 -4.50
N GLN A 135 20.82 -8.30 -4.26
CA GLN A 135 21.53 -7.07 -4.62
C GLN A 135 21.93 -6.28 -3.37
N ASP A 136 22.88 -5.36 -3.51
CA ASP A 136 23.39 -4.56 -2.40
C ASP A 136 22.44 -3.45 -1.93
N HIS A 137 21.30 -3.27 -2.61
CA HIS A 137 20.30 -2.26 -2.27
C HIS A 137 18.97 -2.89 -1.88
N PHE A 138 18.17 -2.17 -1.12
CA PHE A 138 16.83 -2.59 -0.73
C PHE A 138 15.88 -2.63 -1.93
N GLN A 139 15.13 -3.71 -2.07
CA GLN A 139 14.30 -4.00 -3.23
C GLN A 139 12.81 -4.01 -2.93
N HIS A 140 12.42 -4.09 -1.66
CA HIS A 140 11.02 -4.24 -1.28
C HIS A 140 10.73 -3.58 0.06
N ILE A 141 9.53 -2.99 0.17
CA ILE A 141 9.02 -2.42 1.41
C ILE A 141 7.60 -2.90 1.63
N TYR A 142 7.26 -3.22 2.87
CA TYR A 142 5.91 -3.63 3.26
C TYR A 142 5.67 -3.39 4.75
N PRO A 143 4.40 -3.22 5.19
CA PRO A 143 4.09 -3.09 6.59
C PRO A 143 4.09 -4.45 7.30
N ILE A 144 4.46 -4.43 8.57
CA ILE A 144 4.38 -5.59 9.47
C ILE A 144 3.70 -5.17 10.76
N VAL A 145 2.87 -6.07 11.30
CA VAL A 145 2.13 -5.82 12.54
C VAL A 145 2.70 -6.72 13.64
N PRO A 146 3.25 -6.15 14.73
CA PRO A 146 3.74 -6.94 15.83
C PRO A 146 2.60 -7.63 16.58
N THR A 147 2.82 -8.87 16.98
CA THR A 147 1.89 -9.64 17.79
C THR A 147 2.37 -9.75 19.24
N THR A 148 1.48 -10.12 20.15
CA THR A 148 1.80 -10.29 21.57
C THR A 148 2.83 -11.38 21.83
N GLY A 149 3.02 -12.32 20.90
CA GLY A 149 4.01 -13.39 21.01
C GLY A 149 5.39 -13.06 20.47
N GLY A 150 5.66 -11.80 20.12
CA GLY A 150 6.93 -11.38 19.54
C GLY A 150 7.09 -11.67 18.05
N ASN A 151 6.07 -12.19 17.40
CA ASN A 151 6.05 -12.42 15.95
C ASN A 151 5.39 -11.26 15.23
N TYR A 152 5.40 -11.31 13.90
CA TYR A 152 4.80 -10.29 13.03
C TYR A 152 3.83 -10.94 12.06
N ILE A 153 2.80 -10.17 11.75
CA ILE A 153 1.86 -10.48 10.67
C ILE A 153 2.29 -9.70 9.44
#